data_5a90df2c47dc31a8625bb7fa5a18c598
#
_entry.id   5a90df2c47dc31a8625bb7fa5a18c598
#
_cell.length_a   1.000
_cell.length_b   1.000
_cell.length_c   1.000
_cell.angle_alpha   90.00
_cell.angle_beta   90.00
_cell.angle_gamma   90.00
#
_symmetry.space_group_name_H-M   'P 1'
#
loop_
_entity.id
_entity.type
_entity.pdbx_description
1 polymer ?
#
loop_
_entity_poly.entity_id
_entity_poly.type
_entity_poly.pdbx_seq_one_letter_code
_entity_poly.pdbx_strand_id
1 'polypeptide(L)'
;MSNELPGSTKVVSSEAARLRERLQQRLDVDGTRRALDEELTGLGHHLPAQHTLAVAWLRVFGRTLEDPPSEAVVQEAAALWLTESVINHEPSAALLHAEVGELLGQHPRIVDRKLALRVDELLPRLRRYQREQVPAFGVLRGLRQQLIAAEAARLRLDELKPRVMTSFVRNRLIDEVYLPLIGDNLAKQLGAMNEG
;
A
#
# COMPACT_ATOMS: atom_id res chain seq x y z
N MET A 1 36.40 10.17 3.89
CA MET A 1 35.53 11.35 3.85
C MET A 1 34.15 10.90 4.31
N SER A 2 33.90 11.11 5.61
CA SER A 2 32.64 10.70 6.25
C SER A 2 31.52 11.63 5.77
N ASN A 3 30.57 11.08 5.07
CA ASN A 3 29.37 11.78 4.61
C ASN A 3 28.39 11.82 5.79
N GLU A 4 28.59 12.76 6.70
CA GLU A 4 27.61 13.10 7.72
C GLU A 4 26.39 13.69 7.01
N LEU A 5 25.34 12.91 6.92
CA LEU A 5 24.01 13.42 6.58
C LEU A 5 23.65 14.47 7.63
N PRO A 6 23.28 15.71 7.26
CA PRO A 6 22.83 16.71 8.20
C PRO A 6 21.70 16.12 9.03
N GLY A 7 21.78 16.20 10.36
CA GLY A 7 20.89 15.57 11.31
C GLY A 7 19.44 15.80 10.93
N SER A 8 18.81 14.72 10.50
CA SER A 8 17.40 14.74 10.10
C SER A 8 16.56 14.99 11.36
N THR A 9 16.09 16.22 11.52
CA THR A 9 15.14 16.56 12.57
C THR A 9 13.83 15.78 12.29
N LYS A 10 13.37 15.04 13.27
CA LYS A 10 12.10 14.31 13.22
C LYS A 10 11.04 15.11 13.94
N VAL A 11 9.89 15.28 13.28
CA VAL A 11 8.74 15.89 13.90
C VAL A 11 8.02 14.83 14.74
N VAL A 12 7.67 15.20 15.97
CA VAL A 12 7.00 14.33 16.93
C VAL A 12 5.77 15.04 17.50
N SER A 13 4.77 14.29 17.94
CA SER A 13 3.61 14.90 18.55
C SER A 13 3.97 15.52 19.93
N SER A 14 3.39 16.68 20.22
CA SER A 14 3.57 17.32 21.51
C SER A 14 3.02 16.48 22.66
N GLU A 15 2.05 15.61 22.38
CA GLU A 15 1.49 14.67 23.37
C GLU A 15 2.51 13.58 23.73
N ALA A 16 3.18 12.99 22.75
CA ALA A 16 4.21 11.98 22.98
C ALA A 16 5.42 12.57 23.71
N ALA A 17 5.85 13.79 23.35
CA ALA A 17 6.92 14.49 24.04
C ALA A 17 6.56 14.74 25.52
N ARG A 18 5.36 15.24 25.80
CA ARG A 18 4.87 15.44 27.18
C ARG A 18 4.73 14.14 27.97
N LEU A 19 4.24 13.08 27.34
CA LEU A 19 4.11 11.78 28.00
C LEU A 19 5.47 11.25 28.43
N ARG A 20 6.47 11.34 27.53
CA ARG A 20 7.84 10.96 27.84
C ARG A 20 8.42 11.77 28.99
N GLU A 21 8.29 13.10 28.94
CA GLU A 21 8.79 14.00 29.98
C GLU A 21 8.16 13.72 31.35
N ARG A 22 6.84 13.50 31.38
CA ARG A 22 6.12 13.16 32.61
C ARG A 22 6.60 11.83 33.21
N LEU A 23 6.80 10.80 32.37
CA LEU A 23 7.38 9.53 32.84
C LEU A 23 8.78 9.76 33.38
N GLN A 24 9.62 10.51 32.67
CA GLN A 24 10.98 10.81 33.12
C GLN A 24 11.00 11.49 34.49
N GLN A 25 10.19 12.54 34.66
CA GLN A 25 10.05 13.23 35.95
C GLN A 25 9.57 12.30 37.06
N ARG A 26 8.62 11.40 36.76
CA ARG A 26 8.12 10.42 37.72
C ARG A 26 9.22 9.42 38.14
N LEU A 27 9.97 8.89 37.19
CA LEU A 27 11.08 7.98 37.44
C LEU A 27 12.21 8.62 38.23
N ASP A 28 12.49 9.91 37.98
CA ASP A 28 13.49 10.69 38.73
C ASP A 28 13.05 10.89 40.18
N VAL A 29 11.74 11.20 40.43
CA VAL A 29 11.18 11.33 41.78
C VAL A 29 11.18 10.00 42.53
N ASP A 30 10.80 8.90 41.86
CA ASP A 30 10.74 7.58 42.47
C ASP A 30 12.13 6.90 42.58
N GLY A 31 13.18 7.50 41.99
CA GLY A 31 14.55 6.94 41.97
C GLY A 31 14.69 5.68 41.12
N THR A 32 13.72 5.39 40.26
CA THR A 32 13.69 4.14 39.46
C THR A 32 14.21 4.32 38.04
N ARG A 33 14.58 5.54 37.64
CA ARG A 33 15.13 5.82 36.30
C ARG A 33 16.31 4.93 35.96
N ARG A 34 17.24 4.77 36.91
CA ARG A 34 18.43 3.95 36.73
C ARG A 34 18.10 2.48 36.44
N ALA A 35 17.07 1.94 37.09
CA ALA A 35 16.62 0.57 36.85
C ALA A 35 16.10 0.39 35.43
N LEU A 36 15.31 1.34 34.90
CA LEU A 36 14.85 1.31 33.51
C LEU A 36 16.01 1.40 32.51
N ASP A 37 16.98 2.29 32.77
CA ASP A 37 18.14 2.46 31.90
C ASP A 37 19.04 1.20 31.89
N GLU A 38 19.22 0.55 33.05
CA GLU A 38 19.94 -0.70 33.19
C GLU A 38 19.22 -1.87 32.46
N GLU A 39 17.90 -1.96 32.57
CA GLU A 39 17.09 -2.95 31.84
C GLU A 39 17.17 -2.74 30.32
N LEU A 40 17.04 -1.50 29.84
CA LEU A 40 17.17 -1.17 28.43
C LEU A 40 18.58 -1.51 27.89
N THR A 41 19.61 -1.17 28.68
CA THR A 41 21.00 -1.47 28.32
C THR A 41 21.27 -2.97 28.31
N GLY A 42 20.67 -3.71 29.25
CA GLY A 42 20.78 -5.17 29.33
C GLY A 42 20.24 -5.91 28.11
N LEU A 43 19.31 -5.30 27.37
CA LEU A 43 18.81 -5.84 26.10
C LEU A 43 19.78 -5.63 24.91
N GLY A 44 20.92 -4.97 25.12
CA GLY A 44 21.95 -4.73 24.12
C GLY A 44 21.42 -3.96 22.91
N HIS A 45 21.76 -4.40 21.69
CA HIS A 45 21.33 -3.74 20.46
C HIS A 45 20.00 -4.28 19.90
N HIS A 46 19.20 -4.99 20.70
CA HIS A 46 17.93 -5.54 20.22
C HIS A 46 16.80 -4.51 20.29
N LEU A 47 16.80 -3.56 19.35
CA LEU A 47 15.82 -2.45 19.29
C LEU A 47 14.35 -2.85 19.47
N PRO A 48 13.84 -3.96 18.87
CA PRO A 48 12.45 -4.37 19.08
C PRO A 48 12.14 -4.71 20.55
N ALA A 49 13.06 -5.36 21.26
CA ALA A 49 12.88 -5.69 22.68
C ALA A 49 12.92 -4.42 23.56
N GLN A 50 13.90 -3.54 23.31
CA GLN A 50 13.97 -2.23 23.99
C GLN A 50 12.68 -1.43 23.77
N HIS A 51 12.17 -1.39 22.54
CA HIS A 51 10.92 -0.69 22.23
C HIS A 51 9.73 -1.31 22.99
N THR A 52 9.63 -2.64 23.01
CA THR A 52 8.57 -3.34 23.73
C THR A 52 8.60 -3.02 25.22
N LEU A 53 9.79 -2.97 25.83
CA LEU A 53 9.97 -2.62 27.24
C LEU A 53 9.58 -1.17 27.49
N ALA A 54 10.05 -0.22 26.69
CA ALA A 54 9.70 1.20 26.80
C ALA A 54 8.19 1.42 26.68
N VAL A 55 7.53 0.74 25.74
CA VAL A 55 6.07 0.77 25.57
C VAL A 55 5.38 0.23 26.82
N ALA A 56 5.87 -0.86 27.42
CA ALA A 56 5.27 -1.41 28.64
C ALA A 56 5.32 -0.42 29.80
N TRP A 57 6.44 0.23 30.03
CA TRP A 57 6.60 1.27 31.05
C TRP A 57 5.67 2.47 30.80
N LEU A 58 5.67 3.00 29.59
CA LEU A 58 4.80 4.13 29.22
C LEU A 58 3.31 3.79 29.30
N ARG A 59 2.92 2.58 28.96
CA ARG A 59 1.54 2.12 29.04
C ARG A 59 1.08 1.98 30.50
N VAL A 60 1.91 1.43 31.38
CA VAL A 60 1.62 1.33 32.81
C VAL A 60 1.49 2.73 33.40
N PHE A 61 2.44 3.60 33.12
CA PHE A 61 2.39 4.99 33.55
C PHE A 61 1.16 5.73 33.01
N GLY A 62 0.86 5.59 31.73
CA GLY A 62 -0.28 6.24 31.08
C GLY A 62 -1.63 5.88 31.72
N ARG A 63 -1.76 4.67 32.29
CA ARG A 63 -2.97 4.25 33.03
C ARG A 63 -3.14 4.96 34.37
N THR A 64 -2.10 5.58 34.90
CA THR A 64 -2.16 6.35 36.15
C THR A 64 -2.58 7.81 35.92
N LEU A 65 -2.65 8.24 34.66
CA LEU A 65 -3.06 9.59 34.30
C LEU A 65 -4.59 9.69 34.27
N GLU A 66 -5.13 10.88 34.55
CA GLU A 66 -6.56 11.16 34.45
C GLU A 66 -7.10 10.97 33.02
N ASP A 67 -6.28 11.33 32.03
CA ASP A 67 -6.57 11.16 30.62
C ASP A 67 -5.53 10.18 30.02
N PRO A 68 -5.90 8.91 29.83
CA PRO A 68 -4.97 7.91 29.31
C PRO A 68 -4.62 8.19 27.84
N PRO A 69 -3.32 8.19 27.50
CA PRO A 69 -2.88 8.46 26.15
C PRO A 69 -3.32 7.34 25.18
N SER A 70 -3.54 7.72 23.91
CA SER A 70 -3.81 6.73 22.88
C SER A 70 -2.60 5.81 22.66
N GLU A 71 -2.85 4.59 22.19
CA GLU A 71 -1.77 3.63 21.91
C GLU A 71 -0.74 4.19 20.91
N ALA A 72 -1.17 5.01 19.96
CA ALA A 72 -0.29 5.67 19.01
C ALA A 72 0.69 6.63 19.69
N VAL A 73 0.22 7.40 20.66
CA VAL A 73 1.04 8.32 21.47
C VAL A 73 2.04 7.55 22.33
N VAL A 74 1.61 6.43 22.92
CA VAL A 74 2.50 5.55 23.71
C VAL A 74 3.64 4.99 22.86
N GLN A 75 3.32 4.48 21.68
CA GLN A 75 4.32 3.94 20.74
C GLN A 75 5.31 5.01 20.27
N GLU A 76 4.81 6.22 20.02
CA GLU A 76 5.64 7.35 19.62
C GLU A 76 6.55 7.82 20.76
N ALA A 77 6.03 7.91 21.99
CA ALA A 77 6.82 8.27 23.17
C ALA A 77 7.93 7.23 23.45
N ALA A 78 7.65 5.94 23.23
CA ALA A 78 8.66 4.88 23.36
C ALA A 78 9.78 5.03 22.30
N ALA A 79 9.42 5.33 21.07
CA ALA A 79 10.40 5.60 20.03
C ALA A 79 11.25 6.84 20.36
N LEU A 80 10.63 7.90 20.89
CA LEU A 80 11.34 9.08 21.37
C LEU A 80 12.36 8.76 22.45
N TRP A 81 11.97 7.94 23.45
CA TRP A 81 12.85 7.53 24.53
C TRP A 81 14.14 6.89 24.02
N LEU A 82 14.01 6.00 23.03
CA LEU A 82 15.13 5.24 22.48
C LEU A 82 16.00 6.02 21.49
N THR A 83 15.48 7.08 20.88
CA THR A 83 16.16 7.80 19.79
C THR A 83 16.65 9.19 20.20
N GLU A 84 16.39 9.61 21.41
CA GLU A 84 16.75 10.96 21.90
C GLU A 84 18.22 11.32 21.74
N SER A 85 19.11 10.36 21.98
CA SER A 85 20.56 10.58 21.87
C SER A 85 21.08 10.59 20.42
N VAL A 86 20.28 10.12 19.46
CA VAL A 86 20.70 9.88 18.07
C VAL A 86 20.05 10.83 17.08
N ILE A 87 18.82 11.25 17.35
CA ILE A 87 18.02 12.05 16.42
C ILE A 87 17.46 13.27 17.12
N ASN A 88 17.59 14.43 16.46
CA ASN A 88 16.92 15.64 16.94
C ASN A 88 15.42 15.55 16.71
N HIS A 89 14.64 15.86 17.76
CA HIS A 89 13.19 15.83 17.72
C HIS A 89 12.62 17.23 17.91
N GLU A 90 11.62 17.55 17.10
CA GLU A 90 10.90 18.83 17.18
C GLU A 90 9.43 18.53 17.50
N PRO A 91 8.93 18.93 18.68
CA PRO A 91 7.54 18.70 19.05
C PRO A 91 6.61 19.59 18.23
N SER A 92 5.55 19.01 17.70
CA SER A 92 4.52 19.70 16.92
C SER A 92 3.15 19.49 17.54
N ALA A 93 2.36 20.55 17.58
CA ALA A 93 0.95 20.47 17.97
C ALA A 93 0.04 19.93 16.85
N ALA A 94 0.58 19.74 15.64
CA ALA A 94 -0.17 19.16 14.54
C ALA A 94 -0.44 17.67 14.78
N LEU A 95 -1.62 17.21 14.35
CA LEU A 95 -1.96 15.79 14.37
C LEU A 95 -1.08 15.03 13.39
N LEU A 96 -0.19 14.19 13.91
CA LEU A 96 0.69 13.35 13.10
C LEU A 96 0.03 12.01 12.73
N HIS A 97 -1.08 11.68 13.34
CA HIS A 97 -1.88 10.49 13.09
C HIS A 97 -3.17 10.86 12.39
N ALA A 98 -3.52 10.11 11.38
CA ALA A 98 -4.81 10.21 10.69
C ALA A 98 -5.36 8.82 10.43
N GLU A 99 -6.67 8.66 10.54
CA GLU A 99 -7.36 7.44 10.17
C GLU A 99 -8.20 7.70 8.92
N VAL A 100 -7.97 6.93 7.87
CA VAL A 100 -8.77 6.99 6.64
C VAL A 100 -9.71 5.79 6.64
N GLY A 101 -11.01 6.07 6.66
CA GLY A 101 -12.06 5.04 6.67
C GLY A 101 -12.62 4.72 5.28
N GLU A 102 -13.56 3.80 5.24
CA GLU A 102 -14.33 3.38 4.06
C GLU A 102 -13.50 2.84 2.89
N LEU A 103 -12.32 2.30 3.17
CA LEU A 103 -11.45 1.75 2.15
C LEU A 103 -11.94 0.36 1.71
N LEU A 104 -12.02 0.16 0.40
CA LEU A 104 -12.45 -1.11 -0.21
C LEU A 104 -11.28 -2.05 -0.56
N GLY A 105 -10.04 -1.62 -0.34
CA GLY A 105 -8.84 -2.38 -0.70
C GLY A 105 -8.57 -3.56 0.26
N GLN A 106 -7.94 -4.61 -0.28
CA GLN A 106 -7.52 -5.80 0.49
C GLN A 106 -6.04 -5.74 0.93
N HIS A 107 -5.50 -4.54 1.13
CA HIS A 107 -4.11 -4.41 1.57
C HIS A 107 -3.96 -4.82 3.04
N PRO A 108 -2.87 -5.52 3.45
CA PRO A 108 -2.66 -5.98 4.83
C PRO A 108 -2.70 -4.89 5.91
N ARG A 109 -2.49 -3.63 5.53
CA ARG A 109 -2.58 -2.48 6.44
C ARG A 109 -3.99 -1.93 6.59
N ILE A 110 -4.93 -2.38 5.78
CA ILE A 110 -6.33 -1.99 5.88
C ILE A 110 -7.01 -3.01 6.79
N VAL A 111 -7.33 -2.59 8.00
CA VAL A 111 -8.02 -3.39 9.00
C VAL A 111 -9.41 -2.78 9.18
N ASP A 112 -10.45 -3.57 9.11
CA ASP A 112 -11.85 -3.11 9.26
C ASP A 112 -12.21 -1.93 8.34
N ARG A 113 -11.71 -1.95 7.09
CA ARG A 113 -11.89 -0.89 6.09
C ARG A 113 -11.25 0.46 6.49
N LYS A 114 -10.33 0.44 7.44
CA LYS A 114 -9.64 1.61 7.96
C LYS A 114 -8.14 1.46 7.78
N LEU A 115 -7.49 2.58 7.51
CA LEU A 115 -6.04 2.70 7.40
C LEU A 115 -5.54 3.75 8.39
N ALA A 116 -4.78 3.32 9.38
CA ALA A 116 -4.07 4.24 10.25
C ALA A 116 -2.81 4.76 9.55
N LEU A 117 -2.69 6.06 9.44
CA LEU A 117 -1.58 6.75 8.80
C LEU A 117 -0.81 7.57 9.81
N ARG A 118 0.51 7.54 9.68
CA ARG A 118 1.40 8.54 10.25
C ARG A 118 1.91 9.44 9.15
N VAL A 119 1.68 10.73 9.27
CA VAL A 119 2.02 11.72 8.24
C VAL A 119 3.54 11.80 8.02
N ASP A 120 4.31 11.72 9.09
CA ASP A 120 5.77 11.73 9.08
C ASP A 120 6.38 10.51 8.35
N GLU A 121 5.72 9.34 8.42
CA GLU A 121 6.13 8.14 7.69
C GLU A 121 5.59 8.09 6.26
N LEU A 122 4.38 8.60 6.04
CA LEU A 122 3.71 8.52 4.74
C LEU A 122 4.49 9.27 3.65
N LEU A 123 4.92 10.49 3.95
CA LEU A 123 5.59 11.34 2.97
C LEU A 123 6.92 10.76 2.47
N PRO A 124 7.85 10.29 3.32
CA PRO A 124 9.07 9.62 2.86
C PRO A 124 8.78 8.34 2.05
N ARG A 125 7.80 7.54 2.49
CA ARG A 125 7.38 6.32 1.77
C ARG A 125 6.80 6.63 0.40
N LEU A 126 5.94 7.64 0.30
CA LEU A 126 5.36 8.08 -0.96
C LEU A 126 6.43 8.57 -1.94
N ARG A 127 7.39 9.37 -1.46
CA ARG A 127 8.53 9.83 -2.26
C ARG A 127 9.38 8.66 -2.76
N ARG A 128 9.64 7.69 -1.89
CA ARG A 128 10.39 6.48 -2.27
C ARG A 128 9.62 5.66 -3.30
N TYR A 129 8.34 5.45 -3.10
CA TYR A 129 7.47 4.75 -4.05
C TYR A 129 7.50 5.42 -5.44
N GLN A 130 7.35 6.75 -5.49
CA GLN A 130 7.38 7.51 -6.72
C GLN A 130 8.74 7.45 -7.43
N ARG A 131 9.85 7.42 -6.69
CA ARG A 131 11.20 7.37 -7.28
C ARG A 131 11.61 6.00 -7.76
N GLU A 132 11.26 4.95 -7.03
CA GLU A 132 11.79 3.61 -7.25
C GLU A 132 10.77 2.69 -7.92
N GLN A 133 9.56 2.61 -7.37
CA GLN A 133 8.60 1.60 -7.81
C GLN A 133 7.80 2.01 -9.04
N VAL A 134 7.38 3.26 -9.13
CA VAL A 134 6.61 3.74 -10.29
C VAL A 134 7.42 3.63 -11.60
N PRO A 135 8.68 4.07 -11.68
CA PRO A 135 9.49 3.89 -12.87
C PRO A 135 9.77 2.41 -13.18
N ALA A 136 10.10 1.61 -12.15
CA ALA A 136 10.35 0.17 -12.32
C ALA A 136 9.12 -0.55 -12.90
N PHE A 137 7.93 -0.21 -12.40
CA PHE A 137 6.68 -0.75 -12.94
C PHE A 137 6.43 -0.29 -14.39
N GLY A 138 6.77 0.96 -14.71
CA GLY A 138 6.72 1.48 -16.10
C GLY A 138 7.59 0.67 -17.05
N VAL A 139 8.83 0.37 -16.65
CA VAL A 139 9.77 -0.46 -17.43
C VAL A 139 9.22 -1.88 -17.59
N LEU A 140 8.74 -2.50 -16.52
CA LEU A 140 8.14 -3.84 -16.56
C LEU A 140 6.94 -3.89 -17.51
N ARG A 141 6.07 -2.90 -17.45
CA ARG A 141 4.91 -2.79 -18.35
C ARG A 141 5.33 -2.64 -19.82
N GLY A 142 6.34 -1.80 -20.07
CA GLY A 142 6.90 -1.61 -21.40
C GLY A 142 7.48 -2.91 -21.96
N LEU A 143 8.30 -3.61 -21.18
CA LEU A 143 8.89 -4.90 -21.56
C LEU A 143 7.80 -5.95 -21.85
N ARG A 144 6.79 -6.04 -20.99
CA ARG A 144 5.65 -6.93 -21.22
C ARG A 144 4.96 -6.65 -22.57
N GLN A 145 4.71 -5.37 -22.87
CA GLN A 145 4.09 -4.99 -24.15
C GLN A 145 4.96 -5.34 -25.34
N GLN A 146 6.28 -5.11 -25.24
CA GLN A 146 7.22 -5.49 -26.30
C GLN A 146 7.23 -7.00 -26.54
N LEU A 147 7.25 -7.80 -25.48
CA LEU A 147 7.20 -9.27 -25.60
C LEU A 147 5.89 -9.73 -26.23
N ILE A 148 4.75 -9.18 -25.80
CA ILE A 148 3.44 -9.50 -26.39
C ILE A 148 3.42 -9.14 -27.87
N ALA A 149 3.92 -7.95 -28.26
CA ALA A 149 3.98 -7.53 -29.65
C ALA A 149 4.90 -8.41 -30.49
N ALA A 150 6.06 -8.78 -29.97
CA ALA A 150 7.00 -9.69 -30.65
C ALA A 150 6.39 -11.07 -30.87
N GLU A 151 5.72 -11.65 -29.86
CA GLU A 151 5.05 -12.94 -29.99
C GLU A 151 3.84 -12.88 -30.94
N ALA A 152 3.06 -11.80 -30.88
CA ALA A 152 1.95 -11.57 -31.80
C ALA A 152 2.41 -11.49 -33.24
N ALA A 153 3.54 -10.82 -33.51
CA ALA A 153 4.15 -10.76 -34.84
C ALA A 153 4.69 -12.14 -35.26
N ARG A 154 5.36 -12.88 -34.37
CA ARG A 154 5.86 -14.23 -34.62
C ARG A 154 4.73 -15.18 -35.01
N LEU A 155 3.62 -15.11 -34.31
CA LEU A 155 2.43 -15.95 -34.55
C LEU A 155 1.53 -15.41 -35.66
N ARG A 156 1.87 -14.26 -36.27
CA ARG A 156 1.07 -13.59 -37.32
C ARG A 156 -0.40 -13.39 -36.91
N LEU A 157 -0.63 -13.02 -35.66
CA LEU A 157 -2.00 -12.88 -35.14
C LEU A 157 -2.84 -11.86 -35.90
N ASP A 158 -2.22 -10.91 -36.60
CA ASP A 158 -2.94 -9.93 -37.40
C ASP A 158 -3.61 -10.56 -38.64
N GLU A 159 -3.04 -11.68 -39.16
CA GLU A 159 -3.65 -12.44 -40.26
C GLU A 159 -4.89 -13.23 -39.81
N LEU A 160 -4.96 -13.56 -38.51
CA LEU A 160 -6.08 -14.29 -37.88
C LEU A 160 -7.22 -13.39 -37.39
N LYS A 161 -7.01 -12.07 -37.42
CA LYS A 161 -8.08 -11.14 -37.03
C LYS A 161 -9.25 -11.22 -37.99
N PRO A 162 -10.47 -11.47 -37.53
CA PRO A 162 -11.64 -11.51 -38.40
C PRO A 162 -11.81 -10.13 -39.04
N ARG A 163 -11.76 -10.08 -40.36
CA ARG A 163 -12.09 -8.86 -41.12
C ARG A 163 -13.61 -8.78 -41.17
N VAL A 164 -14.13 -7.66 -40.70
CA VAL A 164 -15.55 -7.40 -40.82
C VAL A 164 -15.87 -7.26 -42.30
N MET A 165 -16.67 -8.19 -42.84
CA MET A 165 -17.16 -8.06 -44.24
C MET A 165 -17.99 -6.77 -44.33
N THR A 166 -17.75 -5.99 -45.33
CA THR A 166 -18.58 -4.81 -45.64
C THR A 166 -20.02 -5.28 -45.82
N SER A 167 -21.00 -4.42 -45.47
CA SER A 167 -22.45 -4.75 -45.62
C SER A 167 -22.77 -5.16 -47.06
N PHE A 168 -22.12 -4.56 -48.01
CA PHE A 168 -22.26 -4.92 -49.45
C PHE A 168 -21.82 -6.38 -49.73
N VAL A 169 -20.67 -6.81 -49.21
CA VAL A 169 -20.19 -8.18 -49.44
C VAL A 169 -21.07 -9.20 -48.71
N ARG A 170 -21.55 -8.84 -47.54
CA ARG A 170 -22.47 -9.71 -46.78
C ARG A 170 -23.80 -9.89 -47.49
N ASN A 171 -24.38 -8.79 -47.94
CA ASN A 171 -25.68 -8.82 -48.65
C ASN A 171 -25.53 -9.60 -49.99
N ARG A 172 -24.47 -9.37 -50.70
CA ARG A 172 -24.16 -10.15 -51.93
C ARG A 172 -24.03 -11.65 -51.66
N LEU A 173 -23.36 -12.04 -50.58
CA LEU A 173 -23.24 -13.46 -50.22
C LEU A 173 -24.62 -14.05 -49.85
N ILE A 174 -25.45 -13.31 -49.14
CA ILE A 174 -26.81 -13.73 -48.79
C ILE A 174 -27.65 -13.89 -50.08
N ASP A 175 -27.61 -12.91 -50.97
CA ASP A 175 -28.49 -12.87 -52.15
C ASP A 175 -28.02 -13.88 -53.22
N GLU A 176 -26.73 -13.99 -53.46
CA GLU A 176 -26.21 -14.83 -54.56
C GLU A 176 -25.95 -16.28 -54.15
N VAL A 177 -25.75 -16.58 -52.89
CA VAL A 177 -25.37 -17.94 -52.43
C VAL A 177 -26.43 -18.54 -51.49
N TYR A 178 -26.79 -17.84 -50.40
CA TYR A 178 -27.66 -18.43 -49.41
C TYR A 178 -29.15 -18.49 -49.83
N LEU A 179 -29.69 -17.43 -50.42
CA LEU A 179 -31.07 -17.43 -50.82
C LEU A 179 -31.41 -18.43 -51.92
N PRO A 180 -30.57 -18.56 -52.99
CA PRO A 180 -30.76 -19.60 -54.01
C PRO A 180 -30.67 -21.01 -53.44
N LEU A 181 -29.71 -21.28 -52.53
CA LEU A 181 -29.50 -22.58 -51.91
C LEU A 181 -30.72 -22.95 -51.03
N ILE A 182 -31.28 -22.03 -50.28
CA ILE A 182 -32.50 -22.20 -49.49
C ILE A 182 -33.70 -22.44 -50.43
N GLY A 183 -33.82 -21.68 -51.53
CA GLY A 183 -34.88 -21.82 -52.53
C GLY A 183 -34.84 -23.20 -53.18
N ASP A 184 -33.68 -23.65 -53.62
CA ASP A 184 -33.52 -25.01 -54.22
C ASP A 184 -33.86 -26.12 -53.24
N ASN A 185 -33.45 -26.02 -51.98
CA ASN A 185 -33.77 -27.02 -50.96
C ASN A 185 -35.25 -27.04 -50.65
N LEU A 186 -35.93 -25.89 -50.57
CA LEU A 186 -37.37 -25.79 -50.38
C LEU A 186 -38.11 -26.38 -51.59
N ALA A 187 -37.69 -26.05 -52.79
CA ALA A 187 -38.31 -26.61 -54.03
C ALA A 187 -38.19 -28.13 -54.05
N LYS A 188 -37.06 -28.71 -53.72
CA LYS A 188 -36.84 -30.16 -53.62
C LYS A 188 -37.75 -30.82 -52.55
N GLN A 189 -37.90 -30.16 -51.39
CA GLN A 189 -38.78 -30.67 -50.36
C GLN A 189 -40.25 -30.63 -50.75
N LEU A 190 -40.68 -29.55 -51.37
CA LEU A 190 -42.06 -29.40 -51.87
C LEU A 190 -42.33 -30.34 -53.04
N GLY A 191 -41.39 -30.57 -53.93
CA GLY A 191 -41.51 -31.54 -55.02
C GLY A 191 -41.63 -32.98 -54.51
N ALA A 192 -40.84 -33.34 -53.49
CA ALA A 192 -40.92 -34.64 -52.82
C ALA A 192 -42.23 -34.90 -52.08
N MET A 193 -42.92 -33.81 -51.64
CA MET A 193 -44.26 -33.92 -51.01
C MET A 193 -45.42 -34.08 -52.01
N ASN A 194 -45.21 -33.76 -53.27
CA ASN A 194 -46.25 -33.88 -54.31
C ASN A 194 -46.24 -35.20 -55.10
N GLU A 195 -45.25 -36.04 -54.87
CA GLU A 195 -45.13 -37.36 -55.51
C GLU A 195 -45.56 -38.52 -54.59
N GLY A 196 -46.33 -38.25 -53.51
CA GLY A 196 -46.81 -39.23 -52.58
C GLY A 196 -48.34 -39.37 -52.61
#